data_db29959d74fbb20228945c806ed093ac
#
_entry.id   db29959d74fbb20228945c806ed093ac
#
_cell.length_a   1.000
_cell.length_b   1.000
_cell.length_c   1.000
_cell.angle_alpha   90.00
_cell.angle_beta   90.00
_cell.angle_gamma   90.00
#
_symmetry.space_group_name_H-M   'P 1'
#
loop_
_entity.id
_entity.type
_entity.pdbx_description
1 polymer ?
#
loop_
_entity_poly.entity_id
_entity_poly.type
_entity_poly.pdbx_seq_one_letter_code
_entity_poly.pdbx_strand_id
1 'polypeptide(L)'
;LGATRVVEVVLDKGARSRADEEEVAAGLVLSALAEACGLSAIRAETPCLPGDTIEHEACEPPDVWRQLFTGERRTALASAADAAETPAPGSLVFPGSFDPLHEGHLLMARVAEEIAERPTVYEISVANVDKPMLDYIEMRGRAAQFVDRPLWFTRAATFLEKLDVFPESTFVMGADTFARLPDPKYYGGSTAAATRAIKAIAAKARGLIVFGRVRDGEFQDAATIKVPKALKDVAYFVSQREFRFDISSTEIRRHSITADTL
;
A
#
# COMPACT_ATOMS: atom_id res chain seq x y z
N LEU A 1 -4.68 -13.35 15.01
CA LEU A 1 -4.59 -11.98 14.47
C LEU A 1 -4.25 -10.92 15.56
N GLY A 2 -3.59 -11.32 16.66
CA GLY A 2 -3.29 -10.42 17.77
C GLY A 2 -2.10 -9.49 17.53
N ALA A 3 -1.09 -9.93 16.79
CA ALA A 3 0.14 -9.19 16.52
C ALA A 3 0.83 -9.71 15.25
N THR A 4 1.73 -8.91 14.67
CA THR A 4 2.75 -9.38 13.73
C THR A 4 4.07 -9.53 14.47
N ARG A 5 4.76 -10.65 14.25
CA ARG A 5 6.10 -10.92 14.76
C ARG A 5 6.99 -11.37 13.62
N VAL A 6 8.17 -10.80 13.55
CA VAL A 6 9.21 -11.16 12.59
C VAL A 6 10.45 -11.58 13.37
N VAL A 7 11.06 -12.67 12.95
CA VAL A 7 12.37 -13.12 13.42
C VAL A 7 13.26 -13.16 12.19
N GLU A 8 14.27 -12.32 12.17
CA GLU A 8 15.27 -12.30 11.12
C GLU A 8 16.56 -12.91 11.64
N VAL A 9 17.17 -13.79 10.86
CA VAL A 9 18.46 -14.37 11.19
C VAL A 9 19.43 -14.13 10.04
N VAL A 10 20.61 -13.62 10.37
CA VAL A 10 21.76 -13.56 9.47
C VAL A 10 22.81 -14.50 10.04
N LEU A 11 23.11 -15.58 9.30
CA LEU A 11 24.07 -16.58 9.71
C LEU A 11 25.47 -16.22 9.22
N ASP A 12 26.48 -16.49 10.05
CA ASP A 12 27.88 -16.30 9.67
C ASP A 12 28.25 -17.22 8.51
N LYS A 13 28.55 -16.60 7.37
CA LYS A 13 28.74 -17.30 6.09
C LYS A 13 29.97 -18.24 6.14
N GLY A 14 29.73 -19.51 5.90
CA GLY A 14 30.77 -20.53 5.85
C GLY A 14 31.23 -21.04 7.21
N ALA A 15 30.62 -20.59 8.31
CA ALA A 15 30.95 -21.06 9.66
C ALA A 15 30.35 -22.44 10.00
N ARG A 16 29.38 -22.89 9.19
CA ARG A 16 28.69 -24.20 9.37
C ARG A 16 28.30 -24.83 8.04
N SER A 17 27.92 -26.11 8.07
CA SER A 17 27.41 -26.81 6.91
C SER A 17 26.00 -26.28 6.54
N ARG A 18 25.58 -26.51 5.30
CA ARG A 18 24.22 -26.18 4.85
C ARG A 18 23.14 -26.89 5.66
N ALA A 19 23.40 -28.13 6.07
CA ALA A 19 22.46 -28.89 6.90
C ALA A 19 22.28 -28.23 8.28
N ASP A 20 23.35 -27.72 8.88
CA ASP A 20 23.28 -26.99 10.15
C ASP A 20 22.55 -25.66 10.00
N GLU A 21 22.74 -24.95 8.88
CA GLU A 21 22.00 -23.72 8.57
C GLU A 21 20.50 -24.00 8.44
N GLU A 22 20.12 -25.08 7.76
CA GLU A 22 18.72 -25.50 7.62
C GLU A 22 18.11 -25.90 8.98
N GLU A 23 18.89 -26.53 9.88
CA GLU A 23 18.43 -26.85 11.24
C GLU A 23 18.19 -25.59 12.07
N VAL A 24 19.06 -24.58 11.99
CA VAL A 24 18.87 -23.26 12.62
C VAL A 24 17.57 -22.63 12.14
N ALA A 25 17.38 -22.55 10.84
CA ALA A 25 16.18 -21.95 10.24
C ALA A 25 14.90 -22.70 10.67
N ALA A 26 14.93 -24.04 10.64
CA ALA A 26 13.80 -24.85 11.08
C ALA A 26 13.47 -24.65 12.56
N GLY A 27 14.48 -24.56 13.42
CA GLY A 27 14.32 -24.28 14.85
C GLY A 27 13.65 -22.92 15.11
N LEU A 28 14.05 -21.89 14.38
CA LEU A 28 13.43 -20.56 14.48
C LEU A 28 11.98 -20.55 14.01
N VAL A 29 11.67 -21.22 12.91
CA VAL A 29 10.29 -21.36 12.42
C VAL A 29 9.42 -22.08 13.45
N LEU A 30 9.90 -23.18 14.02
CA LEU A 30 9.15 -23.93 15.06
C LEU A 30 8.96 -23.10 16.32
N SER A 31 9.98 -22.34 16.75
CA SER A 31 9.87 -21.44 17.91
C SER A 31 8.83 -20.35 17.68
N ALA A 32 8.86 -19.69 16.50
CA ALA A 32 7.89 -18.68 16.14
C ALA A 32 6.45 -19.23 16.07
N LEU A 33 6.26 -20.45 15.56
CA LEU A 33 4.96 -21.11 15.54
C LEU A 33 4.48 -21.47 16.95
N ALA A 34 5.36 -21.97 17.82
CA ALA A 34 5.01 -22.28 19.21
C ALA A 34 4.55 -21.03 19.95
N GLU A 35 5.29 -19.93 19.82
CA GLU A 35 4.90 -18.62 20.40
C GLU A 35 3.55 -18.14 19.86
N ALA A 36 3.32 -18.25 18.56
CA ALA A 36 2.05 -17.88 17.93
C ALA A 36 0.87 -18.71 18.46
N CYS A 37 1.13 -19.95 18.87
CA CYS A 37 0.15 -20.84 19.50
C CYS A 37 0.03 -20.64 21.02
N GLY A 38 0.75 -19.69 21.62
CA GLY A 38 0.76 -19.46 23.08
C GLY A 38 1.48 -20.57 23.86
N LEU A 39 2.27 -21.40 23.19
CA LEU A 39 3.11 -22.41 23.80
C LEU A 39 4.43 -21.78 24.25
N SER A 40 5.03 -22.32 25.32
CA SER A 40 6.40 -21.97 25.70
C SER A 40 7.31 -22.18 24.51
N ALA A 41 8.17 -21.20 24.21
CA ALA A 41 9.12 -21.31 23.11
C ALA A 41 9.83 -22.67 23.20
N ILE A 42 9.73 -23.46 22.14
CA ILE A 42 10.58 -24.62 21.99
C ILE A 42 11.97 -24.01 21.78
N ARG A 43 12.77 -23.94 22.84
CA ARG A 43 14.19 -23.69 22.68
C ARG A 43 14.75 -24.87 21.88
N ALA A 44 14.68 -24.77 20.56
CA ALA A 44 15.60 -25.53 19.76
C ALA A 44 16.97 -25.15 20.32
N GLU A 45 17.72 -26.10 20.79
CA GLU A 45 19.12 -25.92 21.18
C GLU A 45 19.95 -25.69 19.90
N THR A 46 19.59 -24.62 19.20
CA THR A 46 20.25 -24.25 17.97
C THR A 46 21.42 -23.38 18.40
N PRO A 47 22.65 -23.85 18.29
CA PRO A 47 23.79 -23.10 18.73
C PRO A 47 23.97 -21.89 17.79
N CYS A 48 23.63 -20.68 18.28
CA CYS A 48 24.04 -19.46 17.62
C CYS A 48 25.56 -19.31 17.76
N LEU A 49 26.23 -19.08 16.65
CA LEU A 49 27.66 -18.78 16.62
C LEU A 49 27.87 -17.27 16.89
N PRO A 50 29.09 -16.88 17.35
CA PRO A 50 29.37 -15.47 17.65
C PRO A 50 29.19 -14.50 16.48
N GLY A 51 29.22 -14.99 15.24
CA GLY A 51 29.01 -14.20 14.02
C GLY A 51 27.55 -14.14 13.53
N ASP A 52 26.63 -14.88 14.19
CA ASP A 52 25.21 -14.82 13.83
C ASP A 52 24.54 -13.62 14.47
N THR A 53 23.56 -13.05 13.78
CA THR A 53 22.64 -12.06 14.36
C THR A 53 21.22 -12.56 14.26
N ILE A 54 20.45 -12.41 15.34
CA ILE A 54 19.01 -12.70 15.38
C ILE A 54 18.32 -11.43 15.84
N GLU A 55 17.44 -10.93 15.00
CA GLU A 55 16.63 -9.76 15.29
C GLU A 55 15.16 -10.16 15.46
N HIS A 56 14.52 -9.58 16.45
CA HIS A 56 13.11 -9.79 16.74
C HIS A 56 12.37 -8.47 16.62
N GLU A 57 11.36 -8.45 15.80
CA GLU A 57 10.45 -7.32 15.69
C GLU A 57 9.02 -7.77 15.98
N ALA A 58 8.28 -6.96 16.74
CA ALA A 58 6.88 -7.21 17.02
C ALA A 58 6.06 -5.92 16.91
N CYS A 59 4.83 -6.07 16.44
CA CYS A 59 3.84 -5.01 16.40
C CYS A 59 2.52 -5.53 16.94
N GLU A 60 2.11 -5.00 18.08
CA GLU A 60 0.75 -5.14 18.59
C GLU A 60 -0.09 -3.98 18.05
N PRO A 61 -1.04 -4.25 17.17
CA PRO A 61 -1.80 -3.19 16.53
C PRO A 61 -2.87 -2.62 17.47
N PRO A 62 -3.30 -1.36 17.25
CA PRO A 62 -4.53 -0.85 17.84
C PRO A 62 -5.74 -1.72 17.47
N ASP A 63 -6.77 -1.74 18.29
CA ASP A 63 -7.99 -2.54 18.07
C ASP A 63 -8.64 -2.24 16.71
N VAL A 64 -8.63 -0.97 16.29
CA VAL A 64 -9.18 -0.55 15.00
C VAL A 64 -8.49 -1.21 13.79
N TRP A 65 -7.18 -1.51 13.90
CA TRP A 65 -6.47 -2.23 12.84
C TRP A 65 -6.81 -3.73 12.86
N ARG A 66 -6.98 -4.34 14.05
CA ARG A 66 -7.44 -5.73 14.15
C ARG A 66 -8.83 -5.89 13.54
N GLN A 67 -9.76 -4.98 13.86
CA GLN A 67 -11.12 -4.97 13.28
C GLN A 67 -11.09 -4.79 11.76
N LEU A 68 -10.14 -4.02 11.23
CA LEU A 68 -9.94 -3.91 9.79
C LEU A 68 -9.51 -5.24 9.17
N PHE A 69 -8.63 -6.00 9.83
CA PHE A 69 -8.17 -7.31 9.37
C PHE A 69 -9.27 -8.37 9.44
N THR A 70 -10.08 -8.40 10.50
CA THR A 70 -11.20 -9.34 10.64
C THR A 70 -12.38 -9.00 9.73
N GLY A 71 -12.40 -7.79 9.17
CA GLY A 71 -13.49 -7.32 8.32
C GLY A 71 -14.68 -6.75 9.10
N GLU A 72 -14.56 -6.62 10.41
CA GLU A 72 -15.55 -5.93 11.26
C GLU A 72 -15.63 -4.44 10.90
N ARG A 73 -14.53 -3.90 10.35
CA ARG A 73 -14.45 -2.53 9.82
C ARG A 73 -13.96 -2.53 8.38
N ARG A 74 -14.34 -1.50 7.65
CA ARG A 74 -13.87 -1.26 6.28
C ARG A 74 -12.77 -0.19 6.19
N THR A 75 -12.68 0.68 7.20
CA THR A 75 -11.75 1.82 7.26
C THR A 75 -11.22 2.00 8.67
N ALA A 76 -9.98 2.49 8.80
CA ALA A 76 -9.38 2.92 10.05
C ALA A 76 -8.47 4.12 9.79
N LEU A 77 -8.64 5.22 10.54
CA LEU A 77 -7.69 6.33 10.52
C LEU A 77 -6.40 5.88 11.21
N ALA A 78 -5.24 6.07 10.56
CA ALA A 78 -3.97 5.52 11.03
C ALA A 78 -3.52 6.08 12.39
N SER A 79 -3.85 7.36 12.66
CA SER A 79 -3.52 8.07 13.90
C SER A 79 -4.55 7.93 15.01
N ALA A 80 -5.75 7.42 14.71
CA ALA A 80 -6.83 7.37 15.68
C ALA A 80 -6.72 6.12 16.55
N ALA A 81 -6.73 6.34 17.88
CA ALA A 81 -7.01 5.30 18.84
C ALA A 81 -8.51 4.97 18.88
N ASP A 82 -9.37 5.84 18.34
CA ASP A 82 -10.83 5.78 18.49
C ASP A 82 -11.53 5.32 17.19
N ALA A 83 -12.53 4.48 17.41
CA ALA A 83 -13.25 3.76 16.38
C ALA A 83 -14.34 4.56 15.65
N ALA A 84 -14.63 5.78 16.06
CA ALA A 84 -15.83 6.52 15.62
C ALA A 84 -15.69 7.25 14.29
N GLU A 85 -14.46 7.47 13.80
CA GLU A 85 -14.24 8.26 12.60
C GLU A 85 -14.49 7.46 11.32
N THR A 86 -15.18 8.09 10.40
CA THR A 86 -15.38 7.60 9.01
C THR A 86 -14.91 8.66 8.02
N PRO A 87 -14.42 8.26 6.83
CA PRO A 87 -14.03 9.22 5.82
C PRO A 87 -15.19 10.16 5.44
N ALA A 88 -14.92 11.46 5.34
CA ALA A 88 -15.93 12.43 4.94
C ALA A 88 -16.33 12.24 3.46
N PRO A 89 -17.63 12.32 3.13
CA PRO A 89 -18.07 12.37 1.74
C PRO A 89 -17.44 13.55 0.97
N GLY A 90 -17.17 13.36 -0.31
CA GLY A 90 -16.60 14.39 -1.15
C GLY A 90 -15.12 14.68 -0.90
N SER A 91 -14.38 13.82 -0.21
CA SER A 91 -12.95 13.99 0.06
C SER A 91 -12.12 13.98 -1.22
N LEU A 92 -10.95 14.65 -1.17
CA LEU A 92 -9.87 14.44 -2.13
C LEU A 92 -9.00 13.29 -1.62
N VAL A 93 -9.07 12.14 -2.25
CA VAL A 93 -8.44 10.90 -1.78
C VAL A 93 -7.25 10.57 -2.67
N PHE A 94 -6.09 10.35 -2.06
CA PHE A 94 -4.90 9.86 -2.75
C PHE A 94 -4.58 8.42 -2.32
N PRO A 95 -5.06 7.41 -3.06
CA PRO A 95 -4.71 6.02 -2.80
C PRO A 95 -3.30 5.69 -3.31
N GLY A 96 -2.55 4.97 -2.49
CA GLY A 96 -1.19 4.56 -2.86
C GLY A 96 -0.63 3.47 -1.96
N SER A 97 0.49 2.90 -2.37
CA SER A 97 1.28 2.01 -1.49
C SER A 97 2.18 2.79 -0.55
N PHE A 98 2.69 3.94 -0.99
CA PHE A 98 3.61 4.83 -0.26
C PHE A 98 4.76 4.06 0.42
N ASP A 99 5.48 3.32 -0.41
CA ASP A 99 6.53 2.40 0.02
C ASP A 99 7.83 2.68 -0.76
N PRO A 100 8.59 3.73 -0.35
CA PRO A 100 8.21 4.76 0.63
C PRO A 100 7.31 5.88 0.06
N LEU A 101 6.79 6.73 0.97
CA LEU A 101 6.29 8.06 0.61
C LEU A 101 7.49 8.92 0.16
N HIS A 102 7.36 9.64 -0.95
CA HIS A 102 8.44 10.47 -1.48
C HIS A 102 7.92 11.80 -2.02
N GLU A 103 8.83 12.71 -2.32
CA GLU A 103 8.52 14.08 -2.75
C GLU A 103 7.53 14.13 -3.93
N GLY A 104 7.66 13.22 -4.89
CA GLY A 104 6.71 13.13 -6.01
C GLY A 104 5.26 12.93 -5.58
N HIS A 105 5.01 12.12 -4.54
CA HIS A 105 3.66 11.97 -3.99
C HIS A 105 3.18 13.27 -3.34
N LEU A 106 4.05 13.96 -2.61
CA LEU A 106 3.71 15.21 -1.92
C LEU A 106 3.41 16.33 -2.92
N LEU A 107 4.17 16.41 -4.01
CA LEU A 107 3.93 17.36 -5.09
C LEU A 107 2.62 17.04 -5.85
N MET A 108 2.35 15.76 -6.13
CA MET A 108 1.06 15.36 -6.71
C MET A 108 -0.12 15.77 -5.82
N ALA A 109 0.00 15.54 -4.51
CA ALA A 109 -1.03 15.93 -3.55
C ALA A 109 -1.26 17.44 -3.57
N ARG A 110 -0.20 18.25 -3.53
CA ARG A 110 -0.29 19.73 -3.57
C ARG A 110 -1.00 20.23 -4.84
N VAL A 111 -0.60 19.73 -6.01
CA VAL A 111 -1.25 20.13 -7.27
C VAL A 111 -2.72 19.68 -7.30
N ALA A 112 -3.01 18.50 -6.78
CA ALA A 112 -4.39 18.03 -6.69
C ALA A 112 -5.24 18.87 -5.73
N GLU A 113 -4.66 19.35 -4.62
CA GLU A 113 -5.31 20.28 -3.67
C GLU A 113 -5.66 21.62 -4.32
N GLU A 114 -4.76 22.15 -5.13
CA GLU A 114 -5.00 23.38 -5.90
C GLU A 114 -6.14 23.19 -6.91
N ILE A 115 -6.18 22.05 -7.62
CA ILE A 115 -7.23 21.74 -8.60
C ILE A 115 -8.59 21.51 -7.92
N ALA A 116 -8.60 20.77 -6.81
CA ALA A 116 -9.82 20.37 -6.13
C ALA A 116 -10.30 21.37 -5.07
N GLU A 117 -9.49 22.37 -4.71
CA GLU A 117 -9.71 23.37 -3.67
C GLU A 117 -10.05 22.76 -2.30
N ARG A 118 -9.36 21.66 -1.94
CA ARG A 118 -9.54 20.94 -0.68
C ARG A 118 -8.32 20.12 -0.30
N PRO A 119 -8.10 19.86 1.02
CA PRO A 119 -6.96 19.08 1.47
C PRO A 119 -7.07 17.62 1.04
N THR A 120 -5.91 17.01 0.81
CA THR A 120 -5.77 15.59 0.49
C THR A 120 -5.84 14.72 1.74
N VAL A 121 -6.62 13.66 1.68
CA VAL A 121 -6.52 12.52 2.59
C VAL A 121 -5.86 11.35 1.87
N TYR A 122 -4.89 10.72 2.52
CA TYR A 122 -4.18 9.57 1.94
C TYR A 122 -4.89 8.28 2.28
N GLU A 123 -4.78 7.29 1.39
CA GLU A 123 -5.39 5.98 1.60
C GLU A 123 -4.41 4.87 1.25
N ILE A 124 -4.30 3.89 2.13
CA ILE A 124 -3.58 2.64 1.87
C ILE A 124 -4.56 1.48 2.05
N SER A 125 -4.76 0.70 0.99
CA SER A 125 -5.51 -0.54 1.11
C SER A 125 -4.64 -1.63 1.72
N VAL A 126 -5.07 -2.21 2.85
CA VAL A 126 -4.39 -3.35 3.45
C VAL A 126 -4.61 -4.63 2.64
N ALA A 127 -5.74 -4.75 1.94
CA ALA A 127 -6.02 -5.81 0.99
C ALA A 127 -5.68 -5.35 -0.43
N ASN A 128 -4.99 -6.16 -1.20
CA ASN A 128 -4.60 -5.85 -2.56
C ASN A 128 -4.92 -7.03 -3.48
N VAL A 129 -5.27 -6.76 -4.75
CA VAL A 129 -5.54 -7.82 -5.72
C VAL A 129 -4.24 -8.51 -6.18
N ASP A 130 -3.15 -7.77 -6.23
CA ASP A 130 -1.87 -8.20 -6.82
C ASP A 130 -0.79 -8.56 -5.78
N LYS A 131 -1.05 -8.32 -4.48
CA LYS A 131 -0.07 -8.49 -3.41
C LYS A 131 -0.70 -9.14 -2.18
N PRO A 132 0.10 -9.81 -1.33
CA PRO A 132 -0.36 -10.20 -0.01
C PRO A 132 -0.93 -9.02 0.78
N MET A 133 -1.77 -9.32 1.75
CA MET A 133 -2.27 -8.34 2.70
C MET A 133 -1.10 -7.76 3.51
N LEU A 134 -1.11 -6.45 3.75
CA LEU A 134 -0.11 -5.81 4.62
C LEU A 134 -0.20 -6.38 6.04
N ASP A 135 0.93 -6.63 6.65
CA ASP A 135 0.98 -6.94 8.07
C ASP A 135 1.04 -5.67 8.94
N TYR A 136 1.02 -5.85 10.26
CA TYR A 136 0.97 -4.70 11.18
C TYR A 136 2.30 -3.95 11.29
N ILE A 137 3.43 -4.60 11.02
CA ILE A 137 4.76 -3.95 10.97
C ILE A 137 4.81 -3.05 9.75
N GLU A 138 4.40 -3.55 8.58
CA GLU A 138 4.29 -2.76 7.36
C GLU A 138 3.33 -1.59 7.51
N MET A 139 2.15 -1.81 8.13
CA MET A 139 1.19 -0.74 8.39
C MET A 139 1.79 0.34 9.29
N ARG A 140 2.46 -0.04 10.38
CA ARG A 140 3.13 0.88 11.29
C ARG A 140 4.22 1.69 10.58
N GLY A 141 5.08 1.03 9.83
CA GLY A 141 6.15 1.68 9.07
C GLY A 141 5.61 2.67 8.03
N ARG A 142 4.49 2.33 7.38
CA ARG A 142 3.85 3.25 6.43
C ARG A 142 3.15 4.41 7.13
N ALA A 143 2.44 4.15 8.23
CA ALA A 143 1.78 5.20 9.02
C ALA A 143 2.77 6.23 9.56
N ALA A 144 3.95 5.81 9.99
CA ALA A 144 4.99 6.69 10.52
C ALA A 144 5.48 7.76 9.53
N GLN A 145 5.26 7.58 8.22
CA GLN A 145 5.64 8.53 7.18
C GLN A 145 4.64 9.69 7.03
N PHE A 146 3.44 9.59 7.66
CA PHE A 146 2.34 10.54 7.50
C PHE A 146 2.16 11.42 8.73
N VAL A 147 3.25 12.03 9.19
CA VAL A 147 3.19 13.03 10.27
C VAL A 147 2.37 14.22 9.78
N ASP A 148 1.35 14.62 10.55
CA ASP A 148 0.45 15.75 10.26
C ASP A 148 -0.38 15.62 8.96
N ARG A 149 -0.50 14.41 8.41
CA ARG A 149 -1.32 14.12 7.23
C ARG A 149 -2.32 13.03 7.53
N PRO A 150 -3.62 13.20 7.22
CA PRO A 150 -4.62 12.17 7.45
C PRO A 150 -4.39 10.97 6.53
N LEU A 151 -4.08 9.80 7.12
CA LEU A 151 -3.93 8.53 6.43
C LEU A 151 -5.04 7.58 6.87
N TRP A 152 -5.77 7.03 5.91
CA TRP A 152 -6.74 5.97 6.12
C TRP A 152 -6.19 4.63 5.65
N PHE A 153 -6.30 3.62 6.50
CA PHE A 153 -6.22 2.23 6.07
C PHE A 153 -7.60 1.72 5.68
N THR A 154 -7.69 0.97 4.59
CA THR A 154 -8.96 0.40 4.12
C THR A 154 -8.80 -1.06 3.70
N ARG A 155 -9.94 -1.79 3.58
CA ARG A 155 -9.99 -3.08 2.89
C ARG A 155 -10.48 -2.97 1.45
N ALA A 156 -10.51 -1.78 0.89
CA ALA A 156 -10.98 -1.52 -0.46
C ALA A 156 -9.86 -1.76 -1.48
N ALA A 157 -9.80 -2.95 -2.06
CA ALA A 157 -8.77 -3.35 -3.01
C ALA A 157 -8.93 -2.69 -4.39
N THR A 158 -10.16 -2.38 -4.79
CA THR A 158 -10.51 -1.78 -6.08
C THR A 158 -11.05 -0.35 -5.92
N PHE A 159 -10.99 0.46 -6.99
CA PHE A 159 -11.55 1.82 -6.96
C PHE A 159 -13.07 1.84 -6.77
N LEU A 160 -13.78 0.82 -7.21
CA LEU A 160 -15.22 0.70 -6.95
C LEU A 160 -15.49 0.53 -5.44
N GLU A 161 -14.73 -0.33 -4.77
CA GLU A 161 -14.81 -0.50 -3.31
C GLU A 161 -14.36 0.75 -2.56
N LYS A 162 -13.35 1.48 -3.08
CA LYS A 162 -12.93 2.76 -2.50
C LYS A 162 -14.04 3.81 -2.54
N LEU A 163 -14.84 3.84 -3.61
CA LEU A 163 -16.00 4.72 -3.71
C LEU A 163 -17.14 4.36 -2.73
N ASP A 164 -17.18 3.12 -2.25
CA ASP A 164 -18.14 2.73 -1.21
C ASP A 164 -17.70 3.16 0.20
N VAL A 165 -16.41 3.43 0.42
CA VAL A 165 -15.87 3.92 1.70
C VAL A 165 -15.55 5.42 1.67
N PHE A 166 -15.35 6.00 0.47
CA PHE A 166 -15.17 7.43 0.23
C PHE A 166 -16.21 7.92 -0.80
N PRO A 167 -17.48 8.03 -0.41
CA PRO A 167 -18.54 8.41 -1.34
C PRO A 167 -18.34 9.82 -1.91
N GLU A 168 -18.72 10.02 -3.17
CA GLU A 168 -18.67 11.31 -3.88
C GLU A 168 -17.28 11.97 -3.90
N SER A 169 -16.22 11.18 -3.75
CA SER A 169 -14.85 11.67 -3.63
C SER A 169 -14.18 11.86 -4.99
N THR A 170 -13.19 12.76 -5.00
CA THR A 170 -12.24 12.90 -6.10
C THR A 170 -11.00 12.09 -5.78
N PHE A 171 -10.53 11.25 -6.73
CA PHE A 171 -9.36 10.41 -6.54
C PHE A 171 -8.16 10.95 -7.29
N VAL A 172 -7.01 10.98 -6.63
CA VAL A 172 -5.69 11.30 -7.20
C VAL A 172 -5.01 10.00 -7.60
N MET A 173 -4.49 9.91 -8.81
CA MET A 173 -3.78 8.71 -9.27
C MET A 173 -2.78 8.99 -10.38
N GLY A 174 -1.79 8.13 -10.53
CA GLY A 174 -0.90 8.15 -11.68
C GLY A 174 -1.54 7.51 -12.91
N ALA A 175 -1.03 7.87 -14.08
CA ALA A 175 -1.42 7.36 -15.39
C ALA A 175 -1.42 5.82 -15.48
N ASP A 176 -0.42 5.16 -14.88
CA ASP A 176 -0.34 3.69 -14.83
C ASP A 176 -1.51 3.07 -14.05
N THR A 177 -1.95 3.72 -12.97
CA THR A 177 -3.08 3.26 -12.18
C THR A 177 -4.37 3.46 -12.95
N PHE A 178 -4.53 4.62 -13.59
CA PHE A 178 -5.69 4.91 -14.44
C PHE A 178 -5.81 3.91 -15.60
N ALA A 179 -4.71 3.61 -16.30
CA ALA A 179 -4.69 2.66 -17.40
C ALA A 179 -5.11 1.24 -17.00
N ARG A 180 -4.91 0.87 -15.74
CA ARG A 180 -5.31 -0.45 -15.18
C ARG A 180 -6.76 -0.52 -14.72
N LEU A 181 -7.47 0.61 -14.54
CA LEU A 181 -8.87 0.61 -14.09
C LEU A 181 -9.78 -0.32 -14.90
N PRO A 182 -9.70 -0.40 -16.25
CA PRO A 182 -10.55 -1.28 -17.05
C PRO A 182 -10.05 -2.72 -17.16
N ASP A 183 -8.96 -3.11 -16.49
CA ASP A 183 -8.40 -4.45 -16.61
C ASP A 183 -9.32 -5.48 -15.94
N PRO A 184 -9.81 -6.49 -16.68
CA PRO A 184 -10.72 -7.52 -16.17
C PRO A 184 -10.18 -8.30 -14.96
N LYS A 185 -8.86 -8.39 -14.78
CA LYS A 185 -8.28 -9.11 -13.63
C LYS A 185 -8.76 -8.58 -12.28
N TYR A 186 -9.07 -7.27 -12.17
CA TYR A 186 -9.61 -6.65 -10.96
C TYR A 186 -11.12 -6.93 -10.75
N TYR A 187 -11.74 -7.61 -11.70
CA TYR A 187 -13.19 -7.88 -11.71
C TYR A 187 -13.48 -9.35 -12.01
N GLY A 188 -12.69 -10.26 -11.42
CA GLY A 188 -12.85 -11.71 -11.58
C GLY A 188 -12.59 -12.22 -13.01
N GLY A 189 -11.75 -11.54 -13.80
CA GLY A 189 -11.42 -11.91 -15.18
C GLY A 189 -12.53 -11.58 -16.22
N SER A 190 -13.61 -10.92 -15.80
CA SER A 190 -14.78 -10.65 -16.65
C SER A 190 -14.73 -9.25 -17.28
N THR A 191 -14.61 -9.17 -18.60
CA THR A 191 -14.68 -7.91 -19.36
C THR A 191 -16.05 -7.20 -19.17
N ALA A 192 -17.13 -7.95 -19.06
CA ALA A 192 -18.45 -7.39 -18.81
C ALA A 192 -18.55 -6.79 -17.40
N ALA A 193 -17.94 -7.44 -16.37
CA ALA A 193 -17.86 -6.91 -15.02
C ALA A 193 -16.97 -5.66 -14.97
N ALA A 194 -15.82 -5.67 -15.65
CA ALA A 194 -14.95 -4.49 -15.78
C ALA A 194 -15.70 -3.30 -16.39
N THR A 195 -16.46 -3.54 -17.49
CA THR A 195 -17.24 -2.48 -18.13
C THR A 195 -18.31 -1.90 -17.20
N ARG A 196 -19.00 -2.76 -16.42
CA ARG A 196 -19.98 -2.28 -15.41
C ARG A 196 -19.30 -1.47 -14.31
N ALA A 197 -18.17 -1.95 -13.81
CA ALA A 197 -17.39 -1.25 -12.77
C ALA A 197 -16.94 0.14 -13.23
N ILE A 198 -16.42 0.27 -14.45
CA ILE A 198 -16.02 1.56 -15.02
C ILE A 198 -17.21 2.53 -15.13
N LYS A 199 -18.37 2.07 -15.55
CA LYS A 199 -19.59 2.89 -15.55
C LYS A 199 -20.03 3.30 -14.14
N ALA A 200 -19.90 2.40 -13.17
CA ALA A 200 -20.23 2.69 -11.78
C ALA A 200 -19.24 3.68 -11.17
N ILE A 201 -17.93 3.57 -11.47
CA ILE A 201 -16.91 4.56 -11.07
C ILE A 201 -17.28 5.93 -11.65
N ALA A 202 -17.58 6.01 -12.94
CA ALA A 202 -17.98 7.27 -13.58
C ALA A 202 -19.23 7.92 -12.96
N ALA A 203 -20.16 7.11 -12.49
CA ALA A 203 -21.41 7.61 -11.88
C ALA A 203 -21.26 8.00 -10.41
N LYS A 204 -20.32 7.39 -9.67
CA LYS A 204 -20.16 7.59 -8.22
C LYS A 204 -19.03 8.56 -7.87
N ALA A 205 -17.95 8.61 -8.67
CA ALA A 205 -16.83 9.50 -8.42
C ALA A 205 -17.21 10.93 -8.76
N ARG A 206 -16.78 11.87 -7.90
CA ARG A 206 -16.85 13.30 -8.20
C ARG A 206 -15.85 13.70 -9.28
N GLY A 207 -14.68 13.05 -9.29
CA GLY A 207 -13.63 13.28 -10.26
C GLY A 207 -12.46 12.30 -10.11
N LEU A 208 -11.64 12.23 -11.15
CA LEU A 208 -10.37 11.51 -11.16
C LEU A 208 -9.30 12.49 -11.63
N ILE A 209 -8.34 12.84 -10.78
CA ILE A 209 -7.18 13.66 -11.14
C ILE A 209 -6.02 12.72 -11.48
N VAL A 210 -5.64 12.71 -12.75
CA VAL A 210 -4.68 11.75 -13.30
C VAL A 210 -3.37 12.45 -13.64
N PHE A 211 -2.30 12.04 -12.98
CA PHE A 211 -0.96 12.57 -13.20
C PHE A 211 -0.21 11.73 -14.22
N GLY A 212 0.30 12.40 -15.25
CA GLY A 212 1.22 11.79 -16.21
C GLY A 212 2.57 11.48 -15.57
N ARG A 213 3.30 10.55 -16.20
CA ARG A 213 4.69 10.23 -15.84
C ARG A 213 5.46 9.81 -17.08
N VAL A 214 6.78 9.91 -17.00
CA VAL A 214 7.64 9.33 -18.04
C VAL A 214 7.70 7.81 -17.86
N ARG A 215 7.45 7.08 -18.94
CA ARG A 215 7.63 5.64 -19.04
C ARG A 215 8.30 5.31 -20.36
N ASP A 216 9.36 4.53 -20.33
CA ASP A 216 10.12 4.13 -21.53
C ASP A 216 10.56 5.33 -22.40
N GLY A 217 10.86 6.47 -21.77
CA GLY A 217 11.26 7.72 -22.41
C GLY A 217 10.11 8.60 -22.93
N GLU A 218 8.86 8.15 -22.85
CA GLU A 218 7.68 8.90 -23.29
C GLU A 218 6.81 9.34 -22.12
N PHE A 219 6.29 10.57 -22.17
CA PHE A 219 5.37 11.07 -21.16
C PHE A 219 3.97 10.49 -21.40
N GLN A 220 3.48 9.75 -20.40
CA GLN A 220 2.15 9.13 -20.43
C GLN A 220 1.11 10.14 -19.95
N ASP A 221 0.23 10.57 -20.83
CA ASP A 221 -0.88 11.51 -20.56
C ASP A 221 -2.18 11.07 -21.26
N ALA A 222 -3.14 11.96 -21.31
CA ALA A 222 -4.43 11.71 -21.98
C ALA A 222 -4.32 11.37 -23.45
N ALA A 223 -3.25 11.78 -24.15
CA ALA A 223 -3.04 11.51 -25.57
C ALA A 223 -2.47 10.11 -25.81
N THR A 224 -1.71 9.60 -24.85
CA THR A 224 -1.00 8.31 -24.95
C THR A 224 -1.76 7.16 -24.29
N ILE A 225 -2.68 7.46 -23.34
CA ILE A 225 -3.45 6.46 -22.61
C ILE A 225 -4.83 6.28 -23.22
N LYS A 226 -5.26 5.02 -23.37
CA LYS A 226 -6.62 4.71 -23.78
C LYS A 226 -7.62 5.06 -22.67
N VAL A 227 -8.30 6.20 -22.81
CA VAL A 227 -9.33 6.64 -21.86
C VAL A 227 -10.66 5.94 -22.15
N PRO A 228 -11.23 5.16 -21.20
CA PRO A 228 -12.56 4.60 -21.34
C PRO A 228 -13.60 5.70 -21.57
N LYS A 229 -14.52 5.50 -22.54
CA LYS A 229 -15.52 6.52 -22.90
C LYS A 229 -16.32 7.04 -21.70
N ALA A 230 -16.67 6.15 -20.76
CA ALA A 230 -17.43 6.52 -19.58
C ALA A 230 -16.68 7.41 -18.58
N LEU A 231 -15.33 7.39 -18.59
CA LEU A 231 -14.50 8.18 -17.68
C LEU A 231 -14.08 9.54 -18.26
N LYS A 232 -14.39 9.84 -19.53
CA LYS A 232 -13.91 11.07 -20.18
C LYS A 232 -14.36 12.35 -19.48
N ASP A 233 -15.58 12.37 -18.97
CA ASP A 233 -16.18 13.57 -18.38
C ASP A 233 -15.84 13.73 -16.88
N VAL A 234 -15.31 12.67 -16.24
CA VAL A 234 -14.93 12.70 -14.82
C VAL A 234 -13.41 12.66 -14.61
N ALA A 235 -12.61 12.44 -15.65
CA ALA A 235 -11.16 12.37 -15.56
C ALA A 235 -10.51 13.68 -16.03
N TYR A 236 -9.75 14.30 -15.13
CA TYR A 236 -8.91 15.44 -15.43
C TYR A 236 -7.45 14.97 -15.50
N PHE A 237 -6.80 15.19 -16.64
CA PHE A 237 -5.41 14.82 -16.84
C PHE A 237 -4.52 16.04 -16.64
N VAL A 238 -3.67 15.98 -15.62
CA VAL A 238 -2.68 17.02 -15.34
C VAL A 238 -1.62 16.97 -16.44
N SER A 239 -1.43 18.09 -17.11
CA SER A 239 -0.49 18.18 -18.23
C SER A 239 0.97 18.18 -17.76
N GLN A 240 1.91 17.82 -18.65
CA GLN A 240 3.33 17.90 -18.37
C GLN A 240 3.82 19.30 -17.98
N ARG A 241 3.10 20.35 -18.38
CA ARG A 241 3.43 21.74 -18.05
C ARG A 241 3.03 22.09 -16.62
N GLU A 242 1.96 21.47 -16.12
CA GLU A 242 1.44 21.67 -14.75
C GLU A 242 2.21 20.82 -13.74
N PHE A 243 2.61 19.62 -14.15
CA PHE A 243 3.34 18.71 -13.29
C PHE A 243 4.28 17.80 -14.08
N ARG A 244 5.55 17.74 -13.65
CA ARG A 244 6.53 16.75 -14.10
C ARG A 244 7.42 16.33 -12.95
N PHE A 245 7.44 15.05 -12.65
CA PHE A 245 8.33 14.46 -11.66
C PHE A 245 8.70 13.04 -12.11
N ASP A 246 9.99 12.82 -12.35
CA ASP A 246 10.49 11.64 -13.06
C ASP A 246 11.06 10.55 -12.12
N ILE A 247 10.75 10.58 -10.80
CA ILE A 247 11.20 9.58 -9.82
C ILE A 247 10.04 8.68 -9.39
N SER A 248 10.32 7.39 -9.18
CA SER A 248 9.35 6.40 -8.69
C SER A 248 9.80 5.72 -7.41
N SER A 249 8.85 5.25 -6.58
CA SER A 249 9.17 4.45 -5.38
C SER A 249 10.03 3.22 -5.69
N THR A 250 9.90 2.64 -6.88
CA THR A 250 10.71 1.50 -7.32
C THR A 250 12.17 1.89 -7.52
N GLU A 251 12.45 3.07 -8.07
CA GLU A 251 13.80 3.58 -8.24
C GLU A 251 14.42 3.92 -6.89
N ILE A 252 13.67 4.54 -5.99
CA ILE A 252 14.12 4.84 -4.64
C ILE A 252 14.53 3.57 -3.90
N ARG A 253 13.70 2.53 -3.91
CA ARG A 253 14.03 1.24 -3.26
C ARG A 253 15.27 0.59 -3.85
N ARG A 254 15.48 0.64 -5.16
CA ARG A 254 16.69 0.10 -5.80
C ARG A 254 17.95 0.80 -5.34
N HIS A 255 17.92 2.12 -5.13
CA HIS A 255 19.07 2.89 -4.66
C HIS A 255 19.36 2.64 -3.18
N SER A 256 18.33 2.43 -2.34
CA SER A 256 18.53 2.10 -0.92
C SER A 256 19.21 0.73 -0.72
N ILE A 257 18.79 -0.29 -1.49
CA ILE A 257 19.41 -1.64 -1.42
C ILE A 257 20.89 -1.62 -1.83
N THR A 258 21.29 -0.74 -2.76
CA THR A 258 22.70 -0.61 -3.18
C THR A 258 23.55 0.17 -2.17
N ALA A 259 22.97 1.00 -1.33
CA ALA A 259 23.69 1.76 -0.30
C ALA A 259 24.00 0.92 0.95
N ASP A 260 23.17 -0.06 1.28
CA ASP A 260 23.33 -0.97 2.43
C ASP A 260 24.29 -2.15 2.13
N THR A 261 24.86 -2.23 0.92
CA THR A 261 25.73 -3.33 0.47
C THR A 261 27.20 -2.88 0.30
N LEU A 262 27.57 -1.66 0.68
CA LEU A 262 28.91 -1.09 0.67
C LEU A 262 29.40 -0.82 2.09
#